data_fbd32ca741d7308dfe6fddf4c4ae3ae7
#
_entry.id   fbd32ca741d7308dfe6fddf4c4ae3ae7
#
_cell.length_a   1.000
_cell.length_b   1.000
_cell.length_c   1.000
_cell.angle_alpha   90.00
_cell.angle_beta   90.00
_cell.angle_gamma   90.00
#
_symmetry.space_group_name_H-M   'P 1'
#
loop_
_entity.id
_entity.type
_entity.pdbx_description
1 polymer ?
#
loop_
_entity_poly.entity_id
_entity_poly.type
_entity_poly.pdbx_seq_one_letter_code
_entity_poly.pdbx_strand_id
1 'polypeptide(L)'
;MARQLIDISIPLTNDIVCDPPHMRPQIEYLDHHQTAGAMAEYMGVSIDDLPEGEYAAVEKVSLSSHNGTHLDAPYHYFSRMNESTVPGGEPSARIDEIPLEWCYSRGVKLDFRHFDDGYVATQSDVQAELKRIGHELRPLDIVLVNTSAGAHFGQDDFIDRGCGTGYEATCWLLDQGVRVTGTDGWSWDAPFSHTREKIKAGGSPKLIWEGHRAGRHTGYCHLEKLWRLDRLPETGFEVICFPVKIQGGSAGWTRAVAVVDE
;
A
#
# COMPACT_ATOMS: atom_id res chain seq x y z
N MET A 1 -2.15 27.45 -11.94
CA MET A 1 -1.71 26.18 -12.54
C MET A 1 -2.84 25.18 -12.36
N ALA A 2 -3.19 24.41 -13.38
CA ALA A 2 -4.18 23.33 -13.22
C ALA A 2 -3.54 22.20 -12.43
N ARG A 3 -4.34 21.53 -11.57
CA ARG A 3 -3.89 20.34 -10.82
C ARG A 3 -4.43 19.09 -11.50
N GLN A 4 -3.53 18.18 -11.80
CA GLN A 4 -3.89 16.86 -12.29
C GLN A 4 -3.90 15.86 -11.12
N LEU A 5 -5.00 15.10 -10.97
CA LEU A 5 -5.09 13.99 -10.03
C LEU A 5 -4.85 12.68 -10.78
N ILE A 6 -3.86 11.92 -10.33
CA ILE A 6 -3.54 10.60 -10.89
C ILE A 6 -3.89 9.57 -9.83
N ASP A 7 -4.86 8.71 -10.13
CA ASP A 7 -5.20 7.55 -9.29
C ASP A 7 -4.07 6.51 -9.39
N ILE A 8 -3.40 6.26 -8.28
CA ILE A 8 -2.31 5.30 -8.16
C ILE A 8 -2.71 4.08 -7.32
N SER A 9 -4.00 3.78 -7.25
CA SER A 9 -4.55 2.61 -6.56
C SER A 9 -5.11 1.57 -7.51
N ILE A 10 -5.03 0.29 -7.13
CA ILE A 10 -5.72 -0.80 -7.82
C ILE A 10 -7.18 -0.89 -7.35
N PRO A 11 -8.12 -1.30 -8.22
CA PRO A 11 -9.49 -1.54 -7.80
C PRO A 11 -9.60 -2.78 -6.91
N LEU A 12 -10.51 -2.75 -5.94
CA LEU A 12 -10.98 -3.95 -5.26
C LEU A 12 -11.98 -4.67 -6.18
N THR A 13 -11.78 -5.95 -6.44
CA THR A 13 -12.60 -6.71 -7.39
C THR A 13 -12.52 -8.21 -7.11
N ASN A 14 -13.56 -8.94 -7.52
CA ASN A 14 -13.56 -10.41 -7.48
C ASN A 14 -12.69 -11.05 -8.58
N ASP A 15 -12.44 -10.31 -9.67
CA ASP A 15 -12.02 -10.89 -10.95
C ASP A 15 -10.52 -10.75 -11.21
N ILE A 16 -9.87 -9.74 -10.62
CA ILE A 16 -8.45 -9.48 -10.87
C ILE A 16 -7.60 -10.17 -9.80
N VAL A 17 -6.66 -10.99 -10.27
CA VAL A 17 -5.72 -11.70 -9.39
C VAL A 17 -4.62 -10.74 -8.94
N CYS A 18 -4.64 -10.38 -7.66
CA CYS A 18 -3.56 -9.63 -7.03
C CYS A 18 -3.19 -10.18 -5.64
N ASP A 19 -3.93 -11.16 -5.16
CA ASP A 19 -3.72 -11.81 -3.86
C ASP A 19 -3.85 -13.34 -3.99
N PRO A 20 -3.20 -14.12 -3.10
CA PRO A 20 -3.39 -15.56 -3.04
C PRO A 20 -4.86 -15.95 -2.92
N PRO A 21 -5.30 -17.11 -3.43
CA PRO A 21 -6.71 -17.49 -3.50
C PRO A 21 -7.48 -17.37 -2.18
N HIS A 22 -6.84 -17.69 -1.05
CA HIS A 22 -7.46 -17.65 0.29
C HIS A 22 -7.56 -16.23 0.88
N MET A 23 -6.92 -15.25 0.24
CA MET A 23 -6.94 -13.84 0.64
C MET A 23 -7.76 -12.96 -0.31
N ARG A 24 -8.32 -13.52 -1.39
CA ARG A 24 -9.05 -12.73 -2.39
C ARG A 24 -10.28 -12.07 -1.78
N PRO A 25 -10.58 -10.82 -2.15
CA PRO A 25 -11.83 -10.17 -1.78
C PRO A 25 -13.05 -10.96 -2.25
N GLN A 26 -14.16 -10.84 -1.53
CA GLN A 26 -15.46 -11.32 -1.94
C GLN A 26 -16.44 -10.16 -1.88
N ILE A 27 -16.97 -9.76 -3.03
CA ILE A 27 -17.91 -8.65 -3.17
C ILE A 27 -19.21 -9.20 -3.73
N GLU A 28 -20.28 -9.12 -2.95
CA GLU A 28 -21.64 -9.40 -3.37
C GLU A 28 -22.29 -8.06 -3.75
N TYR A 29 -22.72 -7.96 -4.99
CA TYR A 29 -23.42 -6.77 -5.52
C TYR A 29 -24.92 -7.00 -5.47
N LEU A 30 -25.65 -6.12 -4.83
CA LEU A 30 -27.12 -6.08 -4.80
C LEU A 30 -27.57 -4.84 -5.55
N ASP A 31 -28.18 -5.04 -6.71
CA ASP A 31 -28.67 -3.94 -7.54
C ASP A 31 -29.99 -3.34 -7.02
N HIS A 32 -30.46 -2.31 -7.69
CA HIS A 32 -31.64 -1.55 -7.34
C HIS A 32 -32.93 -2.40 -7.26
N HIS A 33 -33.07 -3.40 -8.14
CA HIS A 33 -34.22 -4.30 -8.14
C HIS A 33 -34.14 -5.36 -7.06
N GLN A 34 -32.95 -5.87 -6.78
CA GLN A 34 -32.75 -6.90 -5.74
C GLN A 34 -33.03 -6.36 -4.33
N THR A 35 -32.84 -5.08 -4.09
CA THR A 35 -33.07 -4.44 -2.78
C THR A 35 -34.48 -3.87 -2.62
N ALA A 36 -35.20 -3.61 -3.74
CA ALA A 36 -36.54 -3.01 -3.73
C ALA A 36 -37.56 -3.79 -2.92
N GLY A 37 -37.55 -5.13 -3.03
CA GLY A 37 -38.49 -5.99 -2.29
C GLY A 37 -38.37 -5.87 -0.76
N ALA A 38 -37.14 -5.87 -0.25
CA ALA A 38 -36.89 -5.73 1.20
C ALA A 38 -37.30 -4.33 1.71
N MET A 39 -37.11 -3.28 0.91
CA MET A 39 -37.53 -1.93 1.27
C MET A 39 -39.06 -1.79 1.26
N ALA A 40 -39.72 -2.31 0.23
CA ALA A 40 -41.20 -2.29 0.13
C ALA A 40 -41.82 -3.02 1.34
N GLU A 41 -41.30 -4.19 1.70
CA GLU A 41 -41.72 -4.93 2.91
C GLU A 41 -41.50 -4.12 4.18
N TYR A 42 -40.32 -3.50 4.36
CA TYR A 42 -39.99 -2.67 5.53
C TYR A 42 -40.92 -1.46 5.67
N MET A 43 -41.30 -0.84 4.54
CA MET A 43 -42.19 0.33 4.50
C MET A 43 -43.68 -0.06 4.54
N GLY A 44 -44.03 -1.33 4.36
CA GLY A 44 -45.41 -1.80 4.28
C GLY A 44 -46.17 -1.34 3.02
N VAL A 45 -45.43 -1.22 1.90
CA VAL A 45 -45.97 -0.81 0.57
C VAL A 45 -45.65 -1.88 -0.48
N SER A 46 -46.18 -1.71 -1.70
CA SER A 46 -45.82 -2.55 -2.84
C SER A 46 -44.51 -2.05 -3.49
N ILE A 47 -43.85 -2.89 -4.27
CA ILE A 47 -42.66 -2.48 -5.06
C ILE A 47 -43.06 -1.36 -6.07
N ASP A 48 -44.30 -1.43 -6.61
CA ASP A 48 -44.80 -0.43 -7.56
C ASP A 48 -45.00 0.97 -6.92
N ASP A 49 -45.05 1.06 -5.59
CA ASP A 49 -45.13 2.34 -4.87
C ASP A 49 -43.74 2.98 -4.69
N LEU A 50 -42.64 2.23 -4.94
CA LEU A 50 -41.29 2.77 -4.93
C LEU A 50 -41.04 3.58 -6.21
N PRO A 51 -40.14 4.59 -6.18
CA PRO A 51 -39.74 5.32 -7.39
C PRO A 51 -39.22 4.36 -8.46
N GLU A 52 -39.98 4.26 -9.59
CA GLU A 52 -39.66 3.37 -10.72
C GLU A 52 -39.54 1.88 -10.35
N GLY A 53 -40.06 1.45 -9.19
CA GLY A 53 -39.91 0.07 -8.65
C GLY A 53 -38.49 -0.27 -8.18
N GLU A 54 -37.67 0.73 -7.90
CA GLU A 54 -36.27 0.60 -7.56
C GLU A 54 -35.97 1.10 -6.13
N TYR A 55 -34.81 0.64 -5.58
CA TYR A 55 -34.23 1.15 -4.34
C TYR A 55 -32.71 1.27 -4.47
N ALA A 56 -31.98 1.34 -3.38
CA ALA A 56 -30.54 1.57 -3.38
C ALA A 56 -29.73 0.34 -3.81
N ALA A 57 -28.74 0.53 -4.67
CA ALA A 57 -27.71 -0.49 -4.86
C ALA A 57 -26.76 -0.50 -3.65
N VAL A 58 -26.37 -1.71 -3.19
CA VAL A 58 -25.42 -1.91 -2.07
C VAL A 58 -24.52 -3.10 -2.32
N GLU A 59 -23.31 -3.01 -1.78
CA GLU A 59 -22.34 -4.09 -1.82
C GLU A 59 -22.07 -4.61 -0.41
N LYS A 60 -22.00 -5.95 -0.30
CA LYS A 60 -21.44 -6.60 0.88
C LYS A 60 -20.02 -7.04 0.56
N VAL A 61 -19.07 -6.56 1.34
CA VAL A 61 -17.65 -6.77 1.07
C VAL A 61 -17.01 -7.54 2.22
N SER A 62 -16.36 -8.67 1.88
CA SER A 62 -15.55 -9.47 2.80
C SER A 62 -14.12 -9.49 2.28
N LEU A 63 -13.18 -8.90 3.03
CA LEU A 63 -11.78 -8.78 2.65
C LEU A 63 -10.88 -8.53 3.86
N SER A 64 -9.57 -8.79 3.69
CA SER A 64 -8.55 -8.37 4.63
C SER A 64 -8.27 -6.86 4.49
N SER A 65 -7.87 -6.18 5.57
CA SER A 65 -7.36 -4.81 5.51
C SER A 65 -6.11 -4.66 4.63
N HIS A 66 -5.49 -5.78 4.25
CA HIS A 66 -4.33 -5.87 3.36
C HIS A 66 -4.67 -6.23 1.91
N ASN A 67 -5.95 -6.24 1.50
CA ASN A 67 -6.33 -6.39 0.10
C ASN A 67 -6.28 -5.05 -0.64
N GLY A 68 -6.04 -5.12 -1.95
CA GLY A 68 -5.97 -3.93 -2.79
C GLY A 68 -4.87 -2.95 -2.36
N THR A 69 -4.93 -1.70 -2.81
CA THR A 69 -4.03 -0.66 -2.33
C THR A 69 -4.40 -0.28 -0.91
N HIS A 70 -3.46 -0.40 -0.01
CA HIS A 70 -3.65 -0.15 1.42
C HIS A 70 -2.40 0.49 2.04
N LEU A 71 -2.57 1.05 3.23
CA LEU A 71 -1.51 1.59 4.07
C LEU A 71 -1.36 0.70 5.29
N ASP A 72 -0.17 0.16 5.50
CA ASP A 72 0.17 -0.62 6.68
C ASP A 72 0.62 0.30 7.81
N ALA A 73 0.11 0.01 9.01
CA ALA A 73 0.53 0.68 10.23
C ALA A 73 1.70 -0.04 10.91
N PRO A 74 2.49 0.63 11.76
CA PRO A 74 3.56 0.00 12.53
C PRO A 74 3.13 -1.27 13.29
N TYR A 75 1.87 -1.33 13.73
CA TYR A 75 1.30 -2.49 14.42
C TYR A 75 1.25 -3.75 13.55
N HIS A 76 1.22 -3.60 12.21
CA HIS A 76 1.33 -4.74 11.31
C HIS A 76 2.68 -5.43 11.43
N TYR A 77 3.74 -4.65 11.59
CA TYR A 77 5.12 -5.16 11.57
C TYR A 77 5.50 -5.83 12.88
N PHE A 78 5.30 -5.13 13.99
CA PHE A 78 5.65 -5.60 15.33
C PHE A 78 4.73 -5.01 16.40
N SER A 79 4.76 -5.61 17.58
CA SER A 79 4.05 -5.08 18.77
C SER A 79 4.70 -3.82 19.36
N ARG A 80 5.96 -3.53 19.00
CA ARG A 80 6.74 -2.37 19.51
C ARG A 80 7.48 -1.69 18.36
N MET A 81 7.60 -0.36 18.46
CA MET A 81 8.28 0.51 17.50
C MET A 81 9.24 1.48 18.22
N ASN A 82 10.00 2.28 17.44
CA ASN A 82 10.84 3.39 17.93
C ASN A 82 11.98 2.96 18.87
N GLU A 83 12.52 1.74 18.72
CA GLU A 83 13.67 1.28 19.50
C GLU A 83 14.94 2.13 19.27
N SER A 84 15.02 2.87 18.17
CA SER A 84 16.11 3.81 17.90
C SER A 84 16.14 5.01 18.86
N THR A 85 14.99 5.39 19.41
CA THR A 85 14.85 6.57 20.26
C THR A 85 14.32 6.26 21.65
N VAL A 86 13.58 5.17 21.82
CA VAL A 86 12.98 4.73 23.08
C VAL A 86 13.59 3.40 23.50
N PRO A 87 14.36 3.32 24.60
CA PRO A 87 14.92 2.04 25.08
C PRO A 87 13.85 0.97 25.27
N GLY A 88 13.95 -0.14 24.51
CA GLY A 88 12.97 -1.21 24.49
C GLY A 88 11.71 -0.91 23.68
N GLY A 89 11.70 0.21 22.96
CA GLY A 89 10.60 0.66 22.11
C GLY A 89 9.33 1.05 22.88
N GLU A 90 8.32 1.48 22.16
CA GLU A 90 6.96 1.78 22.67
C GLU A 90 5.92 0.92 21.93
N PRO A 91 4.67 0.82 22.38
CA PRO A 91 3.62 0.10 21.65
C PRO A 91 3.47 0.63 20.23
N SER A 92 3.39 -0.26 19.26
CA SER A 92 3.23 0.13 17.87
C SER A 92 1.88 0.78 17.61
N ALA A 93 1.90 1.90 16.89
CA ALA A 93 0.70 2.63 16.48
C ALA A 93 -0.16 1.78 15.54
N ARG A 94 -1.48 1.84 15.73
CA ARG A 94 -2.49 1.22 14.88
C ARG A 94 -2.93 2.18 13.79
N ILE A 95 -3.64 1.68 12.80
CA ILE A 95 -4.01 2.49 11.62
C ILE A 95 -4.90 3.69 11.96
N ASP A 96 -5.73 3.59 12.98
CA ASP A 96 -6.58 4.68 13.47
C ASP A 96 -5.85 5.72 14.32
N GLU A 97 -4.59 5.46 14.66
CA GLU A 97 -3.71 6.32 15.46
C GLU A 97 -2.65 7.04 14.61
N ILE A 98 -2.55 6.73 13.31
CA ILE A 98 -1.53 7.33 12.42
C ILE A 98 -1.79 8.84 12.25
N PRO A 99 -0.75 9.69 12.42
CA PRO A 99 -0.86 11.13 12.18
C PRO A 99 -1.28 11.43 10.73
N LEU A 100 -2.25 12.31 10.53
CA LEU A 100 -2.74 12.66 9.18
C LEU A 100 -1.65 13.32 8.33
N GLU A 101 -0.72 14.03 8.95
CA GLU A 101 0.41 14.69 8.30
C GLU A 101 1.34 13.69 7.60
N TRP A 102 1.32 12.42 8.00
CA TRP A 102 2.07 11.37 7.30
C TRP A 102 1.41 11.00 5.96
N CYS A 103 0.08 11.12 5.89
CA CYS A 103 -0.72 10.63 4.77
C CYS A 103 -0.92 11.66 3.64
N TYR A 104 -0.41 12.86 3.78
CA TYR A 104 -0.46 13.91 2.75
C TYR A 104 0.83 14.71 2.77
N SER A 105 1.70 14.47 1.80
CA SER A 105 2.98 15.17 1.69
C SER A 105 3.54 15.09 0.27
N ARG A 106 4.70 15.72 0.07
CA ARG A 106 5.45 15.65 -1.18
C ARG A 106 5.85 14.23 -1.48
N GLY A 107 5.67 13.83 -2.74
CA GLY A 107 6.09 12.54 -3.25
C GLY A 107 7.44 12.59 -3.96
N VAL A 108 8.20 11.52 -3.85
CA VAL A 108 9.35 11.22 -4.68
C VAL A 108 9.25 9.78 -5.17
N LYS A 109 9.48 9.56 -6.46
CA LYS A 109 9.44 8.24 -7.08
C LYS A 109 10.84 7.77 -7.43
N LEU A 110 11.22 6.60 -6.90
CA LEU A 110 12.45 5.88 -7.26
C LEU A 110 12.12 4.84 -8.33
N ASP A 111 12.87 4.81 -9.41
CA ASP A 111 12.67 3.87 -10.51
C ASP A 111 13.59 2.66 -10.39
N PHE A 112 13.05 1.58 -9.83
CA PHE A 112 13.75 0.30 -9.63
C PHE A 112 13.28 -0.80 -10.59
N ARG A 113 12.61 -0.45 -11.70
CA ARG A 113 12.15 -1.41 -12.72
C ARG A 113 13.29 -2.17 -13.40
N HIS A 114 14.51 -1.68 -13.30
CA HIS A 114 15.70 -2.31 -13.86
C HIS A 114 16.30 -3.42 -12.98
N PHE A 115 15.86 -3.54 -11.74
CA PHE A 115 16.28 -4.63 -10.87
C PHE A 115 15.51 -5.91 -11.18
N ASP A 116 16.20 -7.03 -11.03
CA ASP A 116 15.60 -8.36 -11.19
C ASP A 116 14.55 -8.63 -10.12
N ASP A 117 13.57 -9.47 -10.45
CA ASP A 117 12.56 -9.93 -9.49
C ASP A 117 13.24 -10.60 -8.29
N GLY A 118 12.81 -10.25 -7.09
CA GLY A 118 13.40 -10.75 -5.86
C GLY A 118 14.74 -10.12 -5.46
N TYR A 119 15.24 -9.11 -6.20
CA TYR A 119 16.34 -8.29 -5.72
C TYR A 119 15.93 -7.56 -4.44
N VAL A 120 16.89 -7.29 -3.56
CA VAL A 120 16.67 -6.49 -2.34
C VAL A 120 17.50 -5.22 -2.49
N ALA A 121 16.82 -4.11 -2.76
CA ALA A 121 17.46 -2.81 -2.92
C ALA A 121 18.14 -2.36 -1.63
N THR A 122 19.40 -1.96 -1.77
CA THR A 122 20.28 -1.53 -0.69
C THR A 122 20.15 -0.04 -0.43
N GLN A 123 20.70 0.44 0.69
CA GLN A 123 20.85 1.86 0.97
C GLN A 123 21.59 2.57 -0.17
N SER A 124 22.64 1.96 -0.73
CA SER A 124 23.42 2.54 -1.82
C SER A 124 22.58 2.71 -3.09
N ASP A 125 21.66 1.78 -3.38
CA ASP A 125 20.76 1.86 -4.55
C ASP A 125 19.80 3.03 -4.38
N VAL A 126 19.20 3.19 -3.20
CA VAL A 126 18.31 4.31 -2.88
C VAL A 126 19.05 5.65 -3.01
N GLN A 127 20.24 5.75 -2.46
CA GLN A 127 21.06 6.97 -2.53
C GLN A 127 21.49 7.29 -3.97
N ALA A 128 21.86 6.26 -4.75
CA ALA A 128 22.24 6.43 -6.15
C ALA A 128 21.07 6.96 -6.97
N GLU A 129 19.86 6.42 -6.75
CA GLU A 129 18.67 6.85 -7.45
C GLU A 129 18.24 8.28 -7.06
N LEU A 130 18.25 8.62 -5.78
CA LEU A 130 18.00 9.98 -5.32
C LEU A 130 18.98 10.99 -5.92
N LYS A 131 20.27 10.62 -6.01
CA LYS A 131 21.29 11.42 -6.68
C LYS A 131 21.02 11.56 -8.18
N ARG A 132 20.62 10.46 -8.86
CA ARG A 132 20.29 10.50 -10.29
C ARG A 132 19.17 11.47 -10.61
N ILE A 133 18.12 11.50 -9.77
CA ILE A 133 16.96 12.39 -9.94
C ILE A 133 17.19 13.79 -9.35
N GLY A 134 18.32 14.02 -8.68
CA GLY A 134 18.65 15.32 -8.07
C GLY A 134 17.74 15.71 -6.91
N HIS A 135 17.25 14.72 -6.14
CA HIS A 135 16.34 14.96 -5.03
C HIS A 135 17.03 14.80 -3.68
N GLU A 136 16.83 15.79 -2.80
CA GLU A 136 17.20 15.73 -1.38
C GLU A 136 15.93 15.49 -0.55
N LEU A 137 15.94 14.40 0.22
CA LEU A 137 14.83 14.06 1.10
C LEU A 137 14.65 15.10 2.19
N ARG A 138 13.40 15.39 2.51
CA ARG A 138 12.99 16.20 3.64
C ARG A 138 12.08 15.37 4.55
N PRO A 139 12.00 15.72 5.84
CA PRO A 139 11.06 15.07 6.74
C PRO A 139 9.65 15.03 6.16
N LEU A 140 8.99 13.89 6.30
CA LEU A 140 7.66 13.57 5.78
C LEU A 140 7.56 13.43 4.26
N ASP A 141 8.63 13.47 3.47
CA ASP A 141 8.55 13.04 2.08
C ASP A 141 8.00 11.61 2.01
N ILE A 142 7.07 11.38 1.07
CA ILE A 142 6.53 10.05 0.78
C ILE A 142 7.34 9.45 -0.37
N VAL A 143 8.04 8.34 -0.08
CA VAL A 143 8.94 7.69 -1.04
C VAL A 143 8.22 6.53 -1.70
N LEU A 144 8.00 6.61 -3.02
CA LEU A 144 7.35 5.57 -3.81
C LEU A 144 8.40 4.83 -4.66
N VAL A 145 8.39 3.52 -4.62
CA VAL A 145 9.27 2.65 -5.39
C VAL A 145 8.49 2.00 -6.53
N ASN A 146 8.86 2.34 -7.77
CA ASN A 146 8.31 1.75 -8.98
C ASN A 146 9.18 0.56 -9.40
N THR A 147 8.61 -0.63 -9.41
CA THR A 147 9.28 -1.89 -9.73
C THR A 147 8.74 -2.51 -11.02
N SER A 148 9.27 -3.65 -11.43
CA SER A 148 8.72 -4.45 -12.54
C SER A 148 7.30 -4.96 -12.24
N ALA A 149 6.90 -5.08 -10.97
CA ALA A 149 5.61 -5.63 -10.55
C ALA A 149 4.41 -4.83 -11.08
N GLY A 150 4.52 -3.50 -11.16
CA GLY A 150 3.44 -2.65 -11.64
C GLY A 150 2.94 -2.99 -13.06
N ALA A 151 3.80 -3.54 -13.92
CA ALA A 151 3.44 -4.03 -15.26
C ALA A 151 2.73 -5.39 -15.25
N HIS A 152 2.75 -6.11 -14.13
CA HIS A 152 2.18 -7.45 -13.97
C HIS A 152 0.86 -7.47 -13.18
N PHE A 153 0.33 -6.31 -12.77
CA PHE A 153 -0.95 -6.25 -12.07
C PHE A 153 -2.05 -6.96 -12.89
N GLY A 154 -2.78 -7.87 -12.23
CA GLY A 154 -3.82 -8.69 -12.86
C GLY A 154 -3.33 -9.96 -13.54
N GLN A 155 -2.03 -10.24 -13.51
CA GLN A 155 -1.44 -11.50 -13.98
C GLN A 155 -1.17 -12.44 -12.77
N ASP A 156 -1.18 -13.75 -13.04
CA ASP A 156 -1.03 -14.77 -11.98
C ASP A 156 0.34 -14.71 -11.28
N ASP A 157 1.33 -14.13 -11.92
CA ASP A 157 2.69 -14.00 -11.40
C ASP A 157 2.96 -12.67 -10.67
N PHE A 158 1.97 -11.78 -10.56
CA PHE A 158 2.13 -10.47 -9.92
C PHE A 158 2.79 -10.54 -8.54
N ILE A 159 2.40 -11.52 -7.71
CA ILE A 159 2.90 -11.69 -6.33
C ILE A 159 4.39 -12.09 -6.27
N ASP A 160 4.95 -12.55 -7.39
CA ASP A 160 6.35 -12.99 -7.52
C ASP A 160 7.22 -11.97 -8.25
N ARG A 161 6.65 -10.81 -8.63
CA ARG A 161 7.34 -9.77 -9.40
C ARG A 161 7.82 -8.62 -8.52
N GLY A 162 8.86 -7.95 -9.01
CA GLY A 162 9.45 -6.77 -8.42
C GLY A 162 10.63 -7.05 -7.48
N CYS A 163 11.29 -5.97 -7.11
CA CYS A 163 12.30 -5.96 -6.07
C CYS A 163 11.69 -5.51 -4.74
N GLY A 164 12.31 -5.86 -3.63
CA GLY A 164 11.99 -5.30 -2.31
C GLY A 164 12.97 -4.24 -1.88
N THR A 165 12.66 -3.53 -0.80
CA THR A 165 13.58 -2.57 -0.14
C THR A 165 14.08 -3.18 1.16
N GLY A 166 15.41 -3.32 1.28
CA GLY A 166 16.05 -4.01 2.40
C GLY A 166 15.96 -3.22 3.72
N TYR A 167 16.33 -3.90 4.80
CA TYR A 167 16.29 -3.35 6.16
C TYR A 167 17.09 -2.05 6.27
N GLU A 168 18.38 -2.07 5.84
CA GLU A 168 19.27 -0.91 5.97
C GLU A 168 18.80 0.27 5.10
N ALA A 169 18.30 -0.02 3.89
CA ALA A 169 17.73 0.99 3.01
C ALA A 169 16.50 1.65 3.62
N THR A 170 15.60 0.84 4.20
CA THR A 170 14.40 1.34 4.86
C THR A 170 14.77 2.16 6.11
N CYS A 171 15.64 1.65 6.99
CA CYS A 171 16.10 2.41 8.16
C CYS A 171 16.72 3.75 7.75
N TRP A 172 17.55 3.77 6.71
CA TRP A 172 18.16 5.00 6.23
C TRP A 172 17.10 6.03 5.78
N LEU A 173 16.05 5.61 5.05
CA LEU A 173 14.94 6.48 4.69
C LEU A 173 14.24 7.06 5.94
N LEU A 174 14.01 6.22 6.95
CA LEU A 174 13.37 6.64 8.19
C LEU A 174 14.22 7.64 8.97
N ASP A 175 15.55 7.48 8.94
CA ASP A 175 16.52 8.40 9.56
C ASP A 175 16.55 9.77 8.83
N GLN A 176 16.18 9.84 7.53
CA GLN A 176 15.96 11.09 6.81
C GLN A 176 14.60 11.75 7.16
N GLY A 177 13.79 11.15 8.02
CA GLY A 177 12.50 11.68 8.44
C GLY A 177 11.31 11.21 7.59
N VAL A 178 11.51 10.28 6.65
CA VAL A 178 10.42 9.61 5.93
C VAL A 178 9.54 8.85 6.94
N ARG A 179 8.23 8.93 6.76
CA ARG A 179 7.26 8.21 7.60
C ARG A 179 6.25 7.39 6.79
N VAL A 180 6.21 7.62 5.48
CA VAL A 180 5.43 6.78 4.55
C VAL A 180 6.30 6.43 3.37
N THR A 181 6.36 5.14 3.06
CA THR A 181 6.93 4.60 1.82
C THR A 181 5.83 3.90 1.02
N GLY A 182 6.10 3.50 -0.20
CA GLY A 182 5.15 2.74 -1.00
C GLY A 182 5.78 2.01 -2.16
N THR A 183 5.12 0.95 -2.61
CA THR A 183 5.55 0.14 -3.75
C THR A 183 4.37 -0.28 -4.62
N ASP A 184 4.62 -0.50 -5.90
CA ASP A 184 3.69 -1.16 -6.81
C ASP A 184 3.77 -2.70 -6.73
N GLY A 185 4.70 -3.23 -5.92
CA GLY A 185 4.77 -4.65 -5.59
C GLY A 185 3.66 -5.11 -4.65
N TRP A 186 3.55 -6.43 -4.51
CA TRP A 186 2.63 -7.06 -3.57
C TRP A 186 2.99 -6.79 -2.11
N SER A 187 4.28 -6.61 -1.82
CA SER A 187 4.84 -6.27 -0.51
C SER A 187 5.98 -5.25 -0.65
N TRP A 188 6.28 -4.52 0.41
CA TRP A 188 7.47 -3.66 0.54
C TRP A 188 8.76 -4.48 0.52
N ASP A 189 8.71 -5.70 1.05
CA ASP A 189 9.81 -6.67 0.95
C ASP A 189 9.88 -7.32 -0.43
N ALA A 190 11.02 -7.94 -0.73
CA ALA A 190 11.14 -8.77 -1.91
C ALA A 190 10.12 -9.92 -1.91
N PRO A 191 9.59 -10.34 -3.06
CA PRO A 191 8.61 -11.40 -3.15
C PRO A 191 8.99 -12.64 -2.34
N PHE A 192 8.03 -13.17 -1.58
CA PHE A 192 8.30 -14.25 -0.61
C PHE A 192 8.77 -15.56 -1.25
N SER A 193 8.38 -15.82 -2.50
CA SER A 193 8.89 -16.97 -3.25
C SER A 193 10.40 -16.90 -3.43
N HIS A 194 10.93 -15.74 -3.86
CA HIS A 194 12.37 -15.51 -4.01
C HIS A 194 13.12 -15.55 -2.67
N THR A 195 12.56 -14.94 -1.64
CA THR A 195 13.12 -14.98 -0.29
C THR A 195 13.20 -16.43 0.23
N ARG A 196 12.14 -17.21 0.03
CA ARG A 196 12.10 -18.64 0.40
C ARG A 196 13.18 -19.45 -0.31
N GLU A 197 13.37 -19.25 -1.61
CA GLU A 197 14.39 -19.97 -2.38
C GLU A 197 15.81 -19.57 -1.95
N LYS A 198 16.05 -18.29 -1.65
CA LYS A 198 17.34 -17.85 -1.08
C LYS A 198 17.63 -18.52 0.27
N ILE A 199 16.63 -18.63 1.14
CA ILE A 199 16.79 -19.30 2.46
C ILE A 199 17.04 -20.79 2.27
N LYS A 200 16.32 -21.48 1.38
CA LYS A 200 16.56 -22.89 1.05
C LYS A 200 17.98 -23.14 0.49
N ALA A 201 18.52 -22.18 -0.25
CA ALA A 201 19.88 -22.23 -0.77
C ALA A 201 20.97 -21.93 0.29
N GLY A 202 20.59 -21.83 1.57
CA GLY A 202 21.51 -21.60 2.69
C GLY A 202 21.62 -20.12 3.11
N GLY A 203 20.78 -19.24 2.59
CA GLY A 203 20.69 -17.85 3.02
C GLY A 203 20.15 -17.70 4.45
N SER A 204 20.39 -16.54 5.04
CA SER A 204 19.96 -16.25 6.42
C SER A 204 18.45 -16.13 6.54
N PRO A 205 17.79 -16.70 7.58
CA PRO A 205 16.41 -16.40 7.91
C PRO A 205 16.12 -14.91 8.20
N LYS A 206 17.14 -14.10 8.41
CA LYS A 206 17.00 -12.63 8.56
C LYS A 206 16.50 -11.93 7.30
N LEU A 207 16.50 -12.62 6.14
CA LEU A 207 15.89 -12.14 4.90
C LEU A 207 14.35 -12.06 4.98
N ILE A 208 13.74 -12.71 5.99
CA ILE A 208 12.29 -12.62 6.20
C ILE A 208 11.96 -11.23 6.75
N TRP A 209 11.09 -10.51 6.04
CA TRP A 209 10.55 -9.22 6.47
C TRP A 209 11.63 -8.15 6.73
N GLU A 210 12.56 -7.99 5.82
CA GLU A 210 13.66 -7.05 6.00
C GLU A 210 13.16 -5.60 6.08
N GLY A 211 12.32 -5.15 5.15
CA GLY A 211 11.75 -3.82 5.15
C GLY A 211 10.77 -3.61 6.30
N HIS A 212 9.84 -4.55 6.52
CA HIS A 212 8.91 -4.50 7.65
C HIS A 212 9.65 -4.41 8.98
N ARG A 213 10.74 -5.15 9.13
CA ARG A 213 11.53 -5.16 10.36
C ARG A 213 12.10 -3.79 10.71
N ALA A 214 12.30 -2.90 9.74
CA ALA A 214 12.72 -1.53 10.00
C ALA A 214 11.69 -0.74 10.82
N GLY A 215 10.41 -1.11 10.81
CA GLY A 215 9.37 -0.50 11.63
C GLY A 215 9.56 -0.69 13.15
N ARG A 216 10.37 -1.65 13.56
CA ARG A 216 10.81 -1.78 14.95
C ARG A 216 11.87 -0.73 15.32
N HIS A 217 12.77 -0.40 14.39
CA HIS A 217 13.75 0.67 14.56
C HIS A 217 13.06 2.02 14.70
N THR A 218 12.21 2.38 13.74
CA THR A 218 11.42 3.62 13.75
C THR A 218 10.04 3.33 13.15
N GLY A 219 8.98 3.73 13.85
CA GLY A 219 7.60 3.55 13.37
C GLY A 219 7.35 4.32 12.07
N TYR A 220 6.80 3.63 11.08
CA TYR A 220 6.47 4.17 9.77
C TYR A 220 5.32 3.35 9.17
N CYS A 221 4.75 3.87 8.10
CA CYS A 221 3.75 3.19 7.29
C CYS A 221 4.31 2.88 5.91
N HIS A 222 3.80 1.84 5.23
CA HIS A 222 4.03 1.69 3.82
C HIS A 222 2.76 1.34 3.05
N LEU A 223 2.68 1.88 1.81
CA LEU A 223 1.67 1.55 0.83
C LEU A 223 2.12 0.32 0.06
N GLU A 224 1.21 -0.62 -0.14
CA GLU A 224 1.42 -1.78 -1.00
C GLU A 224 0.42 -1.79 -2.13
N LYS A 225 0.80 -2.45 -3.24
CA LYS A 225 -0.04 -2.60 -4.43
C LYS A 225 -0.48 -1.26 -5.02
N LEU A 226 0.46 -0.32 -5.12
CA LEU A 226 0.26 0.89 -5.89
C LEU A 226 0.21 0.56 -7.38
N TRP A 227 -0.36 1.45 -8.20
CA TRP A 227 -0.50 1.25 -9.62
C TRP A 227 -0.15 2.51 -10.40
N ARG A 228 0.23 2.35 -11.67
CA ARG A 228 0.55 3.46 -12.58
C ARG A 228 1.65 4.41 -12.09
N LEU A 229 2.58 3.91 -11.29
CA LEU A 229 3.71 4.73 -10.85
C LEU A 229 4.59 5.17 -12.03
N ASP A 230 4.58 4.43 -13.14
CA ASP A 230 5.23 4.79 -14.40
C ASP A 230 4.70 6.10 -15.01
N ARG A 231 3.48 6.53 -14.64
CA ARG A 231 2.88 7.79 -15.11
C ARG A 231 3.28 9.01 -14.29
N LEU A 232 3.90 8.80 -13.13
CA LEU A 232 4.32 9.89 -12.27
C LEU A 232 5.67 10.45 -12.73
N PRO A 233 5.87 11.78 -12.61
CA PRO A 233 7.22 12.33 -12.64
C PRO A 233 8.05 11.76 -11.49
N GLU A 234 9.35 11.93 -11.52
CA GLU A 234 10.23 11.46 -10.43
C GLU A 234 10.05 12.31 -9.17
N THR A 235 9.77 13.60 -9.33
CA THR A 235 9.55 14.59 -8.27
C THR A 235 8.52 15.63 -8.71
N GLY A 236 8.14 16.56 -7.84
CA GLY A 236 7.23 17.66 -8.21
C GLY A 236 5.75 17.26 -8.12
N PHE A 237 5.42 16.30 -7.28
CA PHE A 237 4.04 15.90 -6.98
C PHE A 237 3.83 15.73 -5.48
N GLU A 238 2.58 15.73 -5.07
CA GLU A 238 2.16 15.37 -3.71
C GLU A 238 1.44 14.02 -3.74
N VAL A 239 1.45 13.31 -2.61
CA VAL A 239 0.72 12.05 -2.43
C VAL A 239 -0.33 12.21 -1.34
N ILE A 240 -1.54 11.75 -1.61
CA ILE A 240 -2.65 11.62 -0.67
C ILE A 240 -2.95 10.14 -0.49
N CYS A 241 -2.85 9.64 0.75
CA CYS A 241 -3.03 8.21 1.04
C CYS A 241 -3.72 7.95 2.40
N PHE A 242 -4.74 8.74 2.74
CA PHE A 242 -5.48 8.56 3.98
C PHE A 242 -6.11 7.16 4.04
N PRO A 243 -5.79 6.34 5.04
CA PRO A 243 -6.37 5.02 5.19
C PRO A 243 -7.79 5.08 5.77
N VAL A 244 -8.61 4.09 5.45
CA VAL A 244 -9.86 3.86 6.18
C VAL A 244 -9.53 3.62 7.66
N LYS A 245 -10.23 4.36 8.54
CA LYS A 245 -9.98 4.36 9.99
C LYS A 245 -10.60 3.15 10.67
N ILE A 246 -9.93 2.01 10.59
CA ILE A 246 -10.33 0.78 11.28
C ILE A 246 -9.79 0.82 12.70
N GLN A 247 -10.65 0.93 13.70
CA GLN A 247 -10.24 0.98 15.11
C GLN A 247 -9.42 -0.26 15.49
N GLY A 248 -8.20 -0.03 15.97
CA GLY A 248 -7.29 -1.09 16.38
C GLY A 248 -6.70 -1.91 15.23
N GLY A 249 -6.92 -1.49 13.98
CA GLY A 249 -6.48 -2.21 12.79
C GLY A 249 -4.98 -2.14 12.55
N SER A 250 -4.45 -3.13 11.83
CA SER A 250 -3.05 -3.22 11.39
C SER A 250 -2.80 -2.51 10.06
N ALA A 251 -3.85 -2.27 9.27
CA ALA A 251 -3.81 -1.58 7.99
C ALA A 251 -5.16 -0.97 7.66
N GLY A 252 -5.20 -0.13 6.63
CA GLY A 252 -6.44 0.42 6.09
C GLY A 252 -6.35 0.64 4.58
N TRP A 253 -7.44 0.28 3.88
CA TRP A 253 -7.53 0.54 2.44
C TRP A 253 -7.47 2.03 2.17
N THR A 254 -6.83 2.39 1.07
CA THR A 254 -6.74 3.79 0.63
C THR A 254 -6.94 3.89 -0.87
N ARG A 255 -7.60 4.95 -1.31
CA ARG A 255 -7.50 5.41 -2.69
C ARG A 255 -6.33 6.38 -2.76
N ALA A 256 -5.14 5.83 -2.98
CA ALA A 256 -3.93 6.64 -3.11
C ALA A 256 -3.97 7.48 -4.39
N VAL A 257 -3.65 8.76 -4.27
CA VAL A 257 -3.71 9.73 -5.37
C VAL A 257 -2.42 10.54 -5.38
N ALA A 258 -1.83 10.69 -6.56
CA ALA A 258 -0.78 11.67 -6.78
C ALA A 258 -1.39 12.97 -7.35
N VAL A 259 -0.96 14.10 -6.83
CA VAL A 259 -1.36 15.45 -7.26
C VAL A 259 -0.17 16.09 -7.97
N VAL A 260 -0.30 16.35 -9.26
CA VAL A 260 0.74 16.96 -10.10
C VAL A 260 0.29 18.35 -10.50
N ASP A 261 1.14 19.35 -10.31
CA ASP A 261 0.89 20.72 -10.81
C ASP A 261 1.35 20.82 -12.27
N GLU A 262 0.45 21.28 -13.19
CA GLU A 262 0.74 21.55 -14.60
C GLU A 262 1.41 22.90 -14.81
#